data_c00ac6c457b42063648f8aea26af34b2
#
_entry.id   c00ac6c457b42063648f8aea26af34b2
#
_cell.length_a   1.000
_cell.length_b   1.000
_cell.length_c   1.000
_cell.angle_alpha   90.00
_cell.angle_beta   90.00
_cell.angle_gamma   90.00
#
_symmetry.space_group_name_H-M   'P 1'
#
loop_
_entity.id
_entity.type
_entity.pdbx_description
1 polymer ?
#
loop_
_entity_poly.entity_id
_entity_poly.type
_entity_poly.pdbx_seq_one_letter_code
_entity_poly.pdbx_strand_id
1 'polypeptide(L)'
;PGGDISEPVSQATLRIVKVFWGLSSSLAYKRHFPAIDWLQSYSLYISRLQEWFSDNVSPEWNELRAKAMRVLQEEAELNEIVQLVGVDALSWKDRLTLEVARSIREDYLHQNAFDEVDTYTSLAKQFAMLRLILEYQEKGNQALDAGANLSDAVSYTHLRAHETLA
;
A
#
# COMPACT_ATOMS: atom_id res chain seq x y z
N PRO A 1 -8.94 -19.64 16.00
CA PRO A 1 -9.93 -19.40 14.96
C PRO A 1 -10.55 -18.03 15.18
N GLY A 2 -10.82 -17.28 14.14
CA GLY A 2 -11.40 -15.94 14.26
C GLY A 2 -10.38 -14.80 14.35
N GLY A 3 -9.12 -15.03 14.02
CA GLY A 3 -8.10 -13.96 13.95
C GLY A 3 -7.40 -13.65 15.26
N ASP A 4 -7.71 -14.37 16.33
CA ASP A 4 -7.00 -14.22 17.60
C ASP A 4 -5.63 -14.93 17.54
N ILE A 5 -4.58 -14.14 17.36
CA ILE A 5 -3.18 -14.60 17.38
C ILE A 5 -2.59 -14.63 18.80
N SER A 6 -3.38 -14.33 19.84
CA SER A 6 -2.95 -14.42 21.24
C SER A 6 -3.00 -15.85 21.78
N GLU A 7 -3.69 -16.75 21.08
CA GLU A 7 -3.76 -18.17 21.45
C GLU A 7 -2.36 -18.81 21.50
N PRO A 8 -2.04 -19.60 22.55
CA PRO A 8 -0.71 -20.17 22.74
C PRO A 8 -0.19 -21.01 21.57
N VAL A 9 -1.07 -21.75 20.88
CA VAL A 9 -0.71 -22.56 19.70
C VAL A 9 -0.35 -21.68 18.53
N SER A 10 -1.12 -20.62 18.28
CA SER A 10 -0.86 -19.63 17.24
C SER A 10 0.46 -18.92 17.48
N GLN A 11 0.73 -18.49 18.71
CA GLN A 11 2.00 -17.86 19.08
C GLN A 11 3.20 -18.79 18.93
N ALA A 12 3.07 -20.07 19.35
CA ALA A 12 4.14 -21.06 19.17
C ALA A 12 4.45 -21.28 17.69
N THR A 13 3.41 -21.33 16.84
CA THR A 13 3.55 -21.45 15.38
C THR A 13 4.25 -20.25 14.78
N LEU A 14 3.83 -19.01 15.13
CA LEU A 14 4.42 -17.77 14.62
C LEU A 14 5.91 -17.63 14.97
N ARG A 15 6.38 -18.24 16.06
CA ARG A 15 7.81 -18.25 16.42
C ARG A 15 8.66 -19.12 15.48
N ILE A 16 8.05 -20.07 14.79
CA ILE A 16 8.76 -21.05 13.95
C ILE A 16 8.67 -20.65 12.47
N VAL A 17 7.53 -20.12 12.02
CA VAL A 17 7.31 -19.79 10.62
C VAL A 17 8.12 -18.55 10.21
N LYS A 18 8.70 -18.62 9.00
CA LYS A 18 9.50 -17.53 8.44
C LYS A 18 8.69 -16.55 7.60
N VAL A 19 7.51 -16.97 7.16
CA VAL A 19 6.57 -16.14 6.38
C VAL A 19 5.19 -16.32 6.98
N PHE A 20 4.48 -15.23 7.18
CA PHE A 20 3.11 -15.21 7.67
C PHE A 20 2.27 -14.27 6.82
N TRP A 21 1.13 -14.75 6.35
CA TRP A 21 0.12 -13.95 5.67
C TRP A 21 -1.14 -13.88 6.54
N GLY A 22 -1.37 -12.72 7.11
CA GLY A 22 -2.59 -12.42 7.84
C GLY A 22 -3.76 -12.22 6.88
N LEU A 23 -4.82 -13.02 7.00
CA LEU A 23 -6.04 -12.82 6.21
C LEU A 23 -6.98 -11.87 6.94
N SER A 24 -7.46 -10.85 6.23
CA SER A 24 -8.39 -9.86 6.76
C SER A 24 -9.80 -10.08 6.23
N SER A 25 -10.75 -10.36 7.13
CA SER A 25 -12.17 -10.43 6.75
C SER A 25 -12.71 -9.08 6.27
N SER A 26 -12.23 -7.97 6.82
CA SER A 26 -12.66 -6.63 6.40
C SER A 26 -12.25 -6.32 4.96
N LEU A 27 -11.06 -6.73 4.52
CA LEU A 27 -10.64 -6.62 3.13
C LEU A 27 -11.49 -7.51 2.21
N ALA A 28 -11.78 -8.74 2.64
CA ALA A 28 -12.64 -9.66 1.88
C ALA A 28 -14.07 -9.10 1.72
N TYR A 29 -14.66 -8.52 2.76
CA TYR A 29 -15.97 -7.87 2.67
C TYR A 29 -15.97 -6.65 1.74
N LYS A 30 -14.86 -5.91 1.67
CA LYS A 30 -14.67 -4.82 0.71
C LYS A 30 -14.35 -5.29 -0.71
N ARG A 31 -14.30 -6.62 -0.95
CA ARG A 31 -13.90 -7.25 -2.20
C ARG A 31 -12.48 -6.87 -2.67
N HIS A 32 -11.62 -6.55 -1.72
CA HIS A 32 -10.20 -6.35 -1.98
C HIS A 32 -9.49 -7.71 -1.98
N PHE A 33 -8.97 -8.13 -3.11
CA PHE A 33 -8.28 -9.41 -3.27
C PHE A 33 -6.88 -9.21 -3.85
N PRO A 34 -5.89 -10.00 -3.38
CA PRO A 34 -5.96 -10.93 -2.24
C PRO A 34 -6.25 -10.20 -0.91
N ALA A 35 -7.06 -10.79 -0.05
CA ALA A 35 -7.47 -10.20 1.24
C ALA A 35 -6.40 -10.39 2.33
N ILE A 36 -5.15 -10.09 1.99
CA ILE A 36 -3.97 -10.22 2.85
C ILE A 36 -3.73 -8.88 3.56
N ASP A 37 -3.69 -8.92 4.88
CA ASP A 37 -3.37 -7.75 5.70
C ASP A 37 -1.86 -7.46 5.60
N TRP A 38 -1.50 -6.37 4.96
CA TRP A 38 -0.11 -5.96 4.72
C TRP A 38 0.62 -5.47 5.96
N LEU A 39 -0.10 -5.02 7.01
CA LEU A 39 0.50 -4.57 8.27
C LEU A 39 0.77 -5.73 9.23
N GLN A 40 -0.07 -6.78 9.19
CA GLN A 40 0.11 -7.96 10.03
C GLN A 40 0.99 -9.04 9.37
N SER A 41 1.11 -9.01 8.05
CA SER A 41 1.89 -9.99 7.30
C SER A 41 3.39 -9.68 7.35
N TYR A 42 4.21 -10.72 7.41
CA TYR A 42 5.66 -10.55 7.42
C TYR A 42 6.40 -11.68 6.68
N SER A 43 7.63 -11.37 6.29
CA SER A 43 8.60 -12.35 5.81
C SER A 43 9.98 -12.06 6.39
N LEU A 44 10.57 -13.06 7.03
CA LEU A 44 11.95 -12.99 7.54
C LEU A 44 13.00 -13.22 6.45
N TYR A 45 12.58 -13.49 5.20
CA TYR A 45 13.49 -13.63 4.07
C TYR A 45 13.84 -12.31 3.38
N ILE A 46 13.17 -11.21 3.74
CA ILE A 46 13.36 -9.91 3.07
C ILE A 46 14.82 -9.50 3.06
N SER A 47 15.50 -9.56 4.20
CA SER A 47 16.92 -9.19 4.30
C SER A 47 17.85 -10.04 3.42
N ARG A 48 17.53 -11.31 3.23
CA ARG A 48 18.30 -12.22 2.37
C ARG A 48 18.03 -12.01 0.88
N LEU A 49 16.85 -11.47 0.54
CA LEU A 49 16.42 -11.24 -0.84
C LEU A 49 16.78 -9.83 -1.33
N GLN A 50 17.27 -8.95 -0.46
CA GLN A 50 17.58 -7.57 -0.81
C GLN A 50 18.56 -7.46 -1.98
N GLU A 51 19.66 -8.20 -1.92
CA GLU A 51 20.69 -8.23 -2.97
C GLU A 51 20.09 -8.76 -4.29
N TRP A 52 19.34 -9.86 -4.22
CA TRP A 52 18.69 -10.42 -5.38
C TRP A 52 17.74 -9.43 -6.07
N PHE A 53 16.90 -8.72 -5.29
CA PHE A 53 15.99 -7.71 -5.84
C PHE A 53 16.74 -6.51 -6.42
N SER A 54 17.82 -6.08 -5.79
CA SER A 54 18.66 -5.00 -6.30
C SER A 54 19.28 -5.35 -7.65
N ASP A 55 19.74 -6.59 -7.82
CA ASP A 55 20.41 -7.06 -9.03
C ASP A 55 19.45 -7.41 -10.18
N ASN A 56 18.26 -7.95 -9.85
CA ASN A 56 17.35 -8.51 -10.84
C ASN A 56 16.14 -7.61 -11.14
N VAL A 57 15.85 -6.61 -10.29
CA VAL A 57 14.72 -5.70 -10.50
C VAL A 57 15.22 -4.26 -10.58
N SER A 58 15.71 -3.70 -9.48
CA SER A 58 16.28 -2.36 -9.41
C SER A 58 16.99 -2.15 -8.07
N PRO A 59 18.10 -1.41 -8.02
CA PRO A 59 18.72 -0.97 -6.77
C PRO A 59 17.76 -0.20 -5.83
N GLU A 60 16.78 0.48 -6.40
CA GLU A 60 15.77 1.26 -5.66
C GLU A 60 14.63 0.41 -5.06
N TRP A 61 14.48 -0.87 -5.47
CA TRP A 61 13.36 -1.71 -5.07
C TRP A 61 13.13 -1.77 -3.56
N ASN A 62 14.18 -2.03 -2.81
CA ASN A 62 14.08 -2.21 -1.36
C ASN A 62 13.68 -0.91 -0.66
N GLU A 63 14.16 0.24 -1.14
CA GLU A 63 13.81 1.55 -0.61
C GLU A 63 12.35 1.90 -0.93
N LEU A 64 11.91 1.71 -2.18
CA LEU A 64 10.53 1.96 -2.58
C LEU A 64 9.54 1.09 -1.77
N ARG A 65 9.86 -0.20 -1.60
CA ARG A 65 9.06 -1.07 -0.75
C ARG A 65 8.96 -0.55 0.68
N ALA A 66 10.07 -0.13 1.27
CA ALA A 66 10.09 0.42 2.64
C ALA A 66 9.29 1.72 2.74
N LYS A 67 9.35 2.59 1.73
CA LYS A 67 8.54 3.82 1.64
C LYS A 67 7.05 3.49 1.56
N ALA A 68 6.65 2.54 0.70
CA ALA A 68 5.26 2.12 0.59
C ALA A 68 4.70 1.57 1.91
N MET A 69 5.46 0.74 2.61
CA MET A 69 5.06 0.21 3.91
C MET A 69 4.88 1.31 4.96
N ARG A 70 5.71 2.35 4.95
CA ARG A 70 5.53 3.51 5.84
C ARG A 70 4.26 4.28 5.52
N VAL A 71 3.98 4.54 4.25
CA VAL A 71 2.74 5.21 3.82
C VAL A 71 1.51 4.45 4.29
N LEU A 72 1.50 3.12 4.16
CA LEU A 72 0.38 2.28 4.62
C LEU A 72 0.25 2.27 6.15
N GLN A 73 1.35 2.38 6.89
CA GLN A 73 1.32 2.49 8.33
C GLN A 73 0.82 3.86 8.78
N GLU A 74 1.29 4.93 8.16
CA GLU A 74 0.81 6.31 8.39
C GLU A 74 -0.69 6.41 8.08
N GLU A 75 -1.18 5.76 7.00
CA GLU A 75 -2.61 5.70 6.70
C GLU A 75 -3.41 5.08 7.85
N ALA A 76 -2.94 4.01 8.45
CA ALA A 76 -3.65 3.37 9.56
C ALA A 76 -3.79 4.32 10.75
N GLU A 77 -2.71 5.03 11.10
CA GLU A 77 -2.70 6.04 12.17
C GLU A 77 -3.62 7.24 11.84
N LEU A 78 -3.57 7.75 10.61
CA LEU A 78 -4.43 8.84 10.16
C LEU A 78 -5.91 8.45 10.14
N ASN A 79 -6.24 7.22 9.77
CA ASN A 79 -7.63 6.73 9.79
C ASN A 79 -8.23 6.70 11.21
N GLU A 80 -7.43 6.42 12.24
CA GLU A 80 -7.89 6.52 13.63
C GLU A 80 -8.25 7.98 13.97
N ILE A 81 -7.42 8.93 13.54
CA ILE A 81 -7.70 10.37 13.73
C ILE A 81 -8.95 10.78 12.96
N VAL A 82 -9.09 10.36 11.70
CA VAL A 82 -10.28 10.67 10.87
C VAL A 82 -11.56 10.15 11.50
N GLN A 83 -11.54 8.97 12.11
CA GLN A 83 -12.72 8.43 12.81
C GLN A 83 -13.15 9.28 14.01
N LEU A 84 -12.21 9.97 14.66
CA LEU A 84 -12.49 10.77 15.86
C LEU A 84 -12.91 12.21 15.52
N VAL A 85 -12.23 12.85 14.56
CA VAL A 85 -12.39 14.29 14.33
C VAL A 85 -12.77 14.66 12.88
N GLY A 86 -12.86 13.68 11.99
CA GLY A 86 -13.19 13.86 10.58
C GLY A 86 -11.99 14.23 9.72
N VAL A 87 -12.13 14.02 8.39
CA VAL A 87 -11.10 14.27 7.40
C VAL A 87 -10.69 15.74 7.27
N ASP A 88 -11.62 16.65 7.62
CA ASP A 88 -11.38 18.10 7.50
C ASP A 88 -10.39 18.65 8.52
N ALA A 89 -10.13 17.90 9.59
CA ALA A 89 -9.11 18.24 10.58
C ALA A 89 -7.68 17.92 10.13
N LEU A 90 -7.51 17.13 9.06
CA LEU A 90 -6.21 16.72 8.55
C LEU A 90 -5.52 17.84 7.76
N SER A 91 -4.20 17.92 7.90
CA SER A 91 -3.37 18.75 7.04
C SER A 91 -3.44 18.30 5.57
N TRP A 92 -3.05 19.18 4.64
CA TRP A 92 -2.99 18.84 3.23
C TRP A 92 -2.00 17.70 2.93
N LYS A 93 -0.89 17.62 3.67
CA LYS A 93 0.08 16.52 3.56
C LYS A 93 -0.50 15.19 4.02
N ASP A 94 -1.26 15.19 5.12
CA ASP A 94 -1.92 13.98 5.61
C ASP A 94 -2.98 13.48 4.63
N ARG A 95 -3.74 14.40 4.03
CA ARG A 95 -4.72 14.06 2.97
C ARG A 95 -4.03 13.48 1.74
N LEU A 96 -2.88 14.04 1.32
CA LEU A 96 -2.07 13.48 0.24
C LEU A 96 -1.57 12.07 0.60
N THR A 97 -1.12 11.85 1.83
CA THR A 97 -0.70 10.52 2.31
C THR A 97 -1.85 9.52 2.23
N LEU A 98 -3.08 9.90 2.61
CA LEU A 98 -4.26 9.04 2.47
C LEU A 98 -4.57 8.68 1.00
N GLU A 99 -4.45 9.63 0.07
CA GLU A 99 -4.66 9.38 -1.37
C GLU A 99 -3.58 8.47 -1.95
N VAL A 100 -2.31 8.67 -1.58
CA VAL A 100 -1.21 7.79 -2.00
C VAL A 100 -1.38 6.38 -1.44
N ALA A 101 -1.76 6.25 -0.18
CA ALA A 101 -2.05 4.96 0.44
C ALA A 101 -3.22 4.26 -0.24
N ARG A 102 -4.26 5.01 -0.63
CA ARG A 102 -5.38 4.50 -1.41
C ARG A 102 -4.90 3.95 -2.76
N SER A 103 -4.06 4.68 -3.50
CA SER A 103 -3.48 4.18 -4.75
C SER A 103 -2.63 2.92 -4.55
N ILE A 104 -1.83 2.85 -3.47
CA ILE A 104 -1.10 1.62 -3.15
C ILE A 104 -2.06 0.46 -2.92
N ARG A 105 -3.16 0.64 -2.19
CA ARG A 105 -4.12 -0.43 -1.90
C ARG A 105 -4.93 -0.84 -3.13
N GLU A 106 -5.48 0.12 -3.85
CA GLU A 106 -6.47 -0.12 -4.90
C GLU A 106 -5.84 -0.40 -6.26
N ASP A 107 -4.70 0.23 -6.56
CA ASP A 107 -4.06 0.13 -7.87
C ASP A 107 -2.87 -0.84 -7.89
N TYR A 108 -2.21 -1.03 -6.73
CA TYR A 108 -1.00 -1.87 -6.66
C TYR A 108 -1.21 -3.18 -5.91
N LEU A 109 -1.89 -3.18 -4.75
CA LEU A 109 -2.09 -4.39 -3.94
C LEU A 109 -3.35 -5.16 -4.34
N HIS A 110 -4.39 -4.48 -4.82
CA HIS A 110 -5.58 -5.14 -5.34
C HIS A 110 -5.27 -5.79 -6.68
N GLN A 111 -5.67 -7.04 -6.84
CA GLN A 111 -5.38 -7.84 -8.03
C GLN A 111 -6.63 -8.55 -8.53
N ASN A 112 -6.87 -8.48 -9.83
CA ASN A 112 -7.93 -9.22 -10.49
C ASN A 112 -7.40 -10.56 -11.01
N ALA A 113 -7.71 -11.64 -10.30
CA ALA A 113 -7.27 -12.99 -10.66
C ALA A 113 -7.89 -13.53 -11.98
N PHE A 114 -8.88 -12.86 -12.54
CA PHE A 114 -9.52 -13.24 -13.82
C PHE A 114 -8.96 -12.48 -15.03
N ASP A 115 -8.09 -11.50 -14.80
CA ASP A 115 -7.39 -10.79 -15.84
C ASP A 115 -5.97 -11.36 -16.00
N GLU A 116 -5.62 -11.78 -17.23
CA GLU A 116 -4.33 -12.44 -17.48
C GLU A 116 -3.13 -11.52 -17.23
N VAL A 117 -3.27 -10.23 -17.54
CA VAL A 117 -2.18 -9.25 -17.36
C VAL A 117 -1.98 -8.95 -15.88
N ASP A 118 -3.06 -8.85 -15.12
CA ASP A 118 -3.01 -8.55 -13.70
C ASP A 118 -2.57 -9.77 -12.88
N THR A 119 -3.07 -10.97 -13.23
CA THR A 119 -2.70 -12.24 -12.59
C THR A 119 -1.19 -12.52 -12.67
N TYR A 120 -0.55 -12.18 -13.80
CA TYR A 120 0.87 -12.47 -14.06
C TYR A 120 1.72 -11.21 -14.17
N THR A 121 1.47 -10.22 -13.33
CA THR A 121 2.21 -8.96 -13.35
C THR A 121 3.71 -9.18 -13.12
N SER A 122 4.53 -8.74 -14.07
CA SER A 122 5.98 -8.87 -13.98
C SER A 122 6.59 -7.99 -12.90
N LEU A 123 7.76 -8.37 -12.36
CA LEU A 123 8.48 -7.56 -11.37
C LEU A 123 8.84 -6.16 -11.91
N ALA A 124 9.16 -6.05 -13.19
CA ALA A 124 9.43 -4.76 -13.83
C ALA A 124 8.20 -3.84 -13.82
N LYS A 125 7.00 -4.39 -14.10
CA LYS A 125 5.75 -3.64 -14.03
C LYS A 125 5.44 -3.24 -12.58
N GLN A 126 5.59 -4.17 -11.62
CA GLN A 126 5.39 -3.89 -10.20
C GLN A 126 6.30 -2.74 -9.73
N PHE A 127 7.58 -2.77 -10.11
CA PHE A 127 8.53 -1.71 -9.80
C PHE A 127 8.09 -0.36 -10.38
N ALA A 128 7.74 -0.33 -11.67
CA ALA A 128 7.33 0.91 -12.34
C ALA A 128 6.06 1.52 -11.72
N MET A 129 5.06 0.68 -11.39
CA MET A 129 3.82 1.12 -10.73
C MET A 129 4.10 1.71 -9.34
N LEU A 130 4.85 0.99 -8.51
CA LEU A 130 5.16 1.45 -7.16
C LEU A 130 5.98 2.75 -7.18
N ARG A 131 6.97 2.83 -8.08
CA ARG A 131 7.76 4.03 -8.28
C ARG A 131 6.89 5.21 -8.68
N LEU A 132 5.98 5.04 -9.63
CA LEU A 132 5.07 6.09 -10.08
C LEU A 132 4.21 6.64 -8.93
N ILE A 133 3.63 5.76 -8.12
CA ILE A 133 2.79 6.14 -6.97
C ILE A 133 3.61 6.94 -5.94
N LEU A 134 4.82 6.51 -5.63
CA LEU A 134 5.66 7.18 -4.64
C LEU A 134 6.27 8.49 -5.20
N GLU A 135 6.55 8.56 -6.49
CA GLU A 135 6.98 9.80 -7.14
C GLU A 135 5.85 10.85 -7.16
N TYR A 136 4.60 10.40 -7.34
CA TYR A 136 3.43 11.27 -7.18
C TYR A 136 3.37 11.88 -5.76
N GLN A 137 3.62 11.09 -4.70
CA GLN A 137 3.68 11.61 -3.33
C GLN A 137 4.76 12.67 -3.17
N GLU A 138 5.95 12.40 -3.70
CA GLU A 138 7.08 13.33 -3.60
C GLU A 138 6.80 14.66 -4.32
N LYS A 139 6.27 14.58 -5.54
CA LYS A 139 5.88 15.77 -6.32
C LYS A 139 4.73 16.54 -5.68
N GLY A 140 3.76 15.83 -5.13
CA GLY A 140 2.66 16.43 -4.38
C GLY A 140 3.14 17.18 -3.14
N ASN A 141 4.04 16.58 -2.36
CA ASN A 141 4.64 17.27 -1.21
C ASN A 141 5.45 18.52 -1.63
N GLN A 142 6.24 18.43 -2.70
CA GLN A 142 6.99 19.58 -3.23
C GLN A 142 6.04 20.70 -3.68
N ALA A 143 4.93 20.38 -4.32
CA ALA A 143 3.93 21.36 -4.75
C ALA A 143 3.24 22.02 -3.55
N LEU A 144 2.85 21.24 -2.53
CA LEU A 144 2.27 21.78 -1.29
C LEU A 144 3.24 22.70 -0.54
N ASP A 145 4.52 22.34 -0.48
CA ASP A 145 5.56 23.18 0.13
C ASP A 145 5.80 24.48 -0.67
N ALA A 146 5.55 24.46 -1.98
CA ALA A 146 5.57 25.64 -2.84
C ALA A 146 4.28 26.48 -2.79
N GLY A 147 3.28 26.08 -1.97
CA GLY A 147 2.02 26.82 -1.77
C GLY A 147 0.91 26.47 -2.75
N ALA A 148 0.99 25.35 -3.48
CA ALA A 148 -0.11 24.88 -4.32
C ALA A 148 -1.30 24.40 -3.46
N ASN A 149 -2.52 24.58 -3.98
CA ASN A 149 -3.71 24.03 -3.37
C ASN A 149 -3.86 22.54 -3.73
N LEU A 150 -4.28 21.73 -2.74
CA LEU A 150 -4.47 20.29 -2.95
C LEU A 150 -5.54 19.99 -4.03
N SER A 151 -6.55 20.87 -4.20
CA SER A 151 -7.56 20.73 -5.27
C SER A 151 -6.92 20.61 -6.66
N ASP A 152 -5.82 21.28 -6.89
CA ASP A 152 -5.10 21.26 -8.16
C ASP A 152 -4.27 19.99 -8.33
N ALA A 153 -3.76 19.44 -7.20
CA ALA A 153 -3.00 18.20 -7.18
C ALA A 153 -3.90 16.95 -7.23
N VAL A 154 -5.10 17.01 -6.62
CA VAL A 154 -6.08 15.90 -6.53
C VAL A 154 -6.99 15.82 -7.75
N SER A 155 -7.12 16.88 -8.54
CA SER A 155 -7.91 16.85 -9.80
C SER A 155 -7.44 15.76 -10.76
N TYR A 156 -6.21 15.30 -10.63
CA TYR A 156 -5.64 14.19 -11.40
C TYR A 156 -6.29 12.83 -11.09
N THR A 157 -6.79 12.62 -9.87
CA THR A 157 -7.49 11.38 -9.50
C THR A 157 -8.89 11.28 -10.09
N HIS A 158 -9.55 12.42 -10.36
CA HIS A 158 -10.84 12.45 -11.05
C HIS A 158 -10.77 12.08 -12.54
N LEU A 159 -9.65 12.32 -13.20
CA LEU A 159 -9.43 11.91 -14.59
C LEU A 159 -9.43 10.39 -14.75
N ARG A 160 -8.93 9.67 -13.75
CA ARG A 160 -8.84 8.21 -13.77
C ARG A 160 -10.19 7.51 -13.62
N ALA A 161 -11.12 8.10 -12.86
CA ALA A 161 -12.48 7.56 -12.71
C ALA A 161 -13.31 7.61 -14.02
N HIS A 162 -12.94 8.46 -14.98
CA HIS A 162 -13.60 8.56 -16.27
C HIS A 162 -13.01 7.65 -17.35
N GLU A 163 -11.75 7.22 -17.23
CA GLU A 163 -11.10 6.33 -18.22
C GLU A 163 -11.47 4.85 -18.04
N THR A 164 -11.95 4.44 -16.86
CA THR A 164 -12.37 3.07 -16.59
C THR A 164 -13.83 2.79 -16.97
N LEU A 165 -14.56 3.75 -17.52
CA LEU A 165 -15.97 3.63 -17.96
C LEU A 165 -16.14 3.75 -19.48
N ALA A 166 -15.06 3.75 -20.27
CA ALA A 166 -15.14 3.80 -21.75
C ALA A 166 -14.76 2.45 -22.36
#